data_7079e327dddd8b11b85386eb8c4d88b4
#
_entry.id   7079e327dddd8b11b85386eb8c4d88b4
#
_cell.length_a   1.000
_cell.length_b   1.000
_cell.length_c   1.000
_cell.angle_alpha   90.00
_cell.angle_beta   90.00
_cell.angle_gamma   90.00
#
_symmetry.space_group_name_H-M   'P 1'
#
loop_
_entity.id
_entity.type
_entity.pdbx_description
1 polymer ?
#
loop_
_entity_poly.entity_id
_entity_poly.type
_entity_poly.pdbx_seq_one_letter_code
_entity_poly.pdbx_strand_id
1 'polypeptide(L)'
;PVALGGQGQLRLATENEWHAFAEAYSVPLTIFRLAGIYGPQRNVLARLIAGKNDTIVKDGQFFSRIHVEDIVLAILVAMQNPKVGITIYNVADDEPAPSHVVDEYAASLLQRPPLKRIAYDMAVLSPKAQEFYSHNKRVSNAKVKKELNIQLTYPTYKEGLAHLLHNEGYLCQ
;
A
#
# COMPACT_ATOMS: atom_id res chain seq x y z
N PRO A 1 18.37 2.21 -2.10
CA PRO A 1 17.37 1.54 -2.92
C PRO A 1 17.59 1.89 -4.39
N VAL A 2 17.63 0.88 -5.25
CA VAL A 2 17.71 1.12 -6.70
C VAL A 2 16.32 1.58 -7.14
N ALA A 3 16.21 2.82 -7.60
CA ALA A 3 14.99 3.34 -8.19
C ALA A 3 14.85 2.78 -9.62
N LEU A 4 13.80 2.00 -9.85
CA LEU A 4 13.47 1.43 -11.15
C LEU A 4 12.36 2.29 -11.79
N GLY A 5 12.63 2.86 -12.97
CA GLY A 5 11.69 3.69 -13.72
C GLY A 5 11.67 5.18 -13.34
N GLY A 6 11.09 6.03 -14.19
CA GLY A 6 11.13 7.49 -14.06
C GLY A 6 10.51 8.03 -12.77
N GLN A 7 9.37 7.49 -12.34
CA GLN A 7 8.72 7.89 -11.07
C GLN A 7 9.56 7.53 -9.85
N GLY A 8 10.22 6.37 -9.86
CA GLY A 8 11.10 5.95 -8.78
C GLY A 8 12.36 6.83 -8.69
N GLN A 9 12.91 7.22 -9.83
CA GLN A 9 14.07 8.14 -9.90
C GLN A 9 13.72 9.53 -9.36
N LEU A 10 12.54 10.07 -9.72
CA LEU A 10 12.08 11.36 -9.22
C LEU A 10 11.90 11.34 -7.70
N ARG A 11 11.30 10.28 -7.15
CA ARG A 11 11.15 10.13 -5.70
C ARG A 11 12.51 10.05 -4.98
N LEU A 12 13.46 9.31 -5.55
CA LEU A 12 14.81 9.23 -4.98
C LEU A 12 15.53 10.58 -5.02
N ALA A 13 15.41 11.34 -6.12
CA ALA A 13 15.95 12.68 -6.21
C ALA A 13 15.35 13.59 -5.12
N THR A 14 14.03 13.57 -4.95
CA THR A 14 13.35 14.33 -3.88
C THR A 14 13.81 13.90 -2.48
N GLU A 15 13.96 12.59 -2.21
CA GLU A 15 14.51 12.13 -0.93
C GLU A 15 15.93 12.68 -0.71
N ASN A 16 16.79 12.68 -1.73
CA ASN A 16 18.17 13.21 -1.63
C ASN A 16 18.20 14.72 -1.34
N GLU A 17 17.30 15.50 -1.95
CA GLU A 17 17.17 16.93 -1.64
C GLU A 17 16.77 17.17 -0.17
N TRP A 18 15.81 16.41 0.34
CA TRP A 18 15.43 16.47 1.75
C TRP A 18 16.56 16.05 2.69
N HIS A 19 17.34 15.02 2.33
CA HIS A 19 18.54 14.63 3.07
C HIS A 19 19.54 15.77 3.16
N ALA A 20 19.90 16.37 2.01
CA ALA A 20 20.85 17.47 1.95
C ALA A 20 20.36 18.69 2.76
N PHE A 21 19.06 18.99 2.73
CA PHE A 21 18.45 20.04 3.54
C PHE A 21 18.58 19.73 5.03
N ALA A 22 18.21 18.53 5.45
CA ALA A 22 18.24 18.13 6.84
C ALA A 22 19.67 18.17 7.43
N GLU A 23 20.66 17.75 6.64
CA GLU A 23 22.07 17.82 7.03
C GLU A 23 22.56 19.27 7.12
N ALA A 24 22.27 20.10 6.11
CA ALA A 24 22.73 21.50 6.06
C ALA A 24 22.19 22.33 7.23
N TYR A 25 20.95 22.06 7.66
CA TYR A 25 20.29 22.84 8.73
C TYR A 25 20.24 22.09 10.07
N SER A 26 20.85 20.91 10.17
CA SER A 26 20.85 20.08 11.36
C SER A 26 19.46 19.84 11.96
N VAL A 27 18.45 19.64 11.08
CA VAL A 27 17.07 19.37 11.49
C VAL A 27 16.74 17.88 11.40
N PRO A 28 15.93 17.32 12.32
CA PRO A 28 15.49 15.93 12.22
C PRO A 28 14.60 15.73 10.99
N LEU A 29 14.82 14.61 10.27
CA LEU A 29 14.04 14.23 9.10
C LEU A 29 13.53 12.79 9.24
N THR A 30 12.23 12.60 9.11
CA THR A 30 11.64 11.26 9.01
C THR A 30 10.97 11.07 7.63
N ILE A 31 11.41 10.06 6.90
CA ILE A 31 10.88 9.70 5.59
C ILE A 31 10.05 8.42 5.70
N PHE A 32 8.78 8.48 5.30
CA PHE A 32 7.91 7.31 5.21
C PHE A 32 7.78 6.85 3.76
N ARG A 33 8.31 5.67 3.45
CA ARG A 33 8.14 5.00 2.15
C ARG A 33 6.92 4.10 2.24
N LEU A 34 5.82 4.56 1.63
CA LEU A 34 4.51 3.93 1.74
C LEU A 34 4.33 2.83 0.71
N ALA A 35 3.77 1.70 1.12
CA ALA A 35 3.29 0.64 0.23
C ALA A 35 2.02 1.09 -0.53
N GLY A 36 1.37 0.19 -1.24
CA GLY A 36 0.12 0.48 -1.94
C GLY A 36 -0.98 0.95 -0.99
N ILE A 37 -1.31 2.24 -1.02
CA ILE A 37 -2.28 2.86 -0.09
C ILE A 37 -3.70 2.45 -0.48
N TYR A 38 -4.49 1.99 0.50
CA TYR A 38 -5.92 1.80 0.37
C TYR A 38 -6.67 2.38 1.58
N GLY A 39 -7.96 2.60 1.42
CA GLY A 39 -8.83 3.18 2.45
C GLY A 39 -10.17 3.62 1.86
N PRO A 40 -10.92 4.53 2.52
CA PRO A 40 -12.19 5.05 2.04
C PRO A 40 -12.13 5.48 0.57
N GLN A 41 -13.13 5.06 -0.21
CA GLN A 41 -13.30 5.34 -1.65
C GLN A 41 -12.15 4.86 -2.57
N ARG A 42 -11.00 4.49 -2.02
CA ARG A 42 -9.84 4.01 -2.76
C ARG A 42 -9.48 2.58 -2.32
N ASN A 43 -10.32 1.64 -2.71
CA ASN A 43 -10.14 0.22 -2.36
C ASN A 43 -10.76 -0.69 -3.42
N VAL A 44 -10.54 -1.99 -3.27
CA VAL A 44 -11.04 -2.99 -4.21
C VAL A 44 -12.56 -3.17 -4.12
N LEU A 45 -13.20 -2.94 -2.96
CA LEU A 45 -14.66 -3.03 -2.82
C LEU A 45 -15.34 -2.00 -3.72
N ALA A 46 -14.90 -0.72 -3.65
CA ALA A 46 -15.40 0.35 -4.51
C ALA A 46 -15.24 0.00 -6.01
N ARG A 47 -14.10 -0.58 -6.39
CA ARG A 47 -13.85 -1.02 -7.77
C ARG A 47 -14.83 -2.09 -8.24
N LEU A 48 -15.10 -3.08 -7.38
CA LEU A 48 -16.03 -4.16 -7.69
C LEU A 48 -17.48 -3.64 -7.76
N ILE A 49 -17.88 -2.76 -6.85
CA ILE A 49 -19.21 -2.13 -6.86
C ILE A 49 -19.41 -1.32 -8.13
N ALA A 50 -18.38 -0.63 -8.63
CA ALA A 50 -18.39 0.06 -9.91
C ALA A 50 -18.44 -0.87 -11.14
N GLY A 51 -18.65 -2.17 -10.95
CA GLY A 51 -18.89 -3.15 -12.02
C GLY A 51 -17.62 -3.77 -12.66
N LYS A 52 -16.44 -3.51 -12.11
CA LYS A 52 -15.19 -4.15 -12.58
C LYS A 52 -15.04 -5.53 -11.94
N ASN A 53 -15.61 -6.55 -12.58
CA ASN A 53 -15.72 -7.93 -12.05
C ASN A 53 -14.66 -8.88 -12.63
N ASP A 54 -13.50 -8.35 -12.96
CA ASP A 54 -12.34 -9.10 -13.44
C ASP A 54 -11.13 -8.89 -12.54
N THR A 55 -10.22 -9.85 -12.54
CA THR A 55 -8.94 -9.77 -11.83
C THR A 55 -7.81 -10.31 -12.69
N ILE A 56 -6.62 -9.71 -12.54
CA ILE A 56 -5.44 -10.10 -13.30
C ILE A 56 -4.62 -11.07 -12.47
N VAL A 57 -4.31 -12.22 -13.06
CA VAL A 57 -3.48 -13.24 -12.47
C VAL A 57 -2.08 -13.17 -13.07
N LYS A 58 -1.08 -12.89 -12.23
CA LYS A 58 0.34 -12.95 -12.58
C LYS A 58 1.03 -13.79 -11.51
N ASP A 59 1.48 -14.98 -11.89
CA ASP A 59 2.08 -15.94 -10.97
C ASP A 59 3.34 -15.35 -10.31
N GLY A 60 3.50 -15.63 -9.02
CA GLY A 60 4.63 -15.16 -8.24
C GLY A 60 4.66 -13.65 -7.96
N GLN A 61 3.66 -12.89 -8.41
CA GLN A 61 3.58 -11.43 -8.19
C GLN A 61 2.90 -11.12 -6.88
N PHE A 62 3.59 -10.34 -6.02
CA PHE A 62 3.07 -9.88 -4.74
C PHE A 62 3.08 -8.35 -4.66
N PHE A 63 2.11 -7.82 -3.93
CA PHE A 63 2.01 -6.40 -3.62
C PHE A 63 1.87 -6.20 -2.12
N SER A 64 2.69 -5.32 -1.55
CA SER A 64 2.51 -4.82 -0.20
C SER A 64 1.52 -3.66 -0.21
N ARG A 65 0.72 -3.56 0.85
CA ARG A 65 -0.34 -2.56 1.01
C ARG A 65 -0.21 -1.89 2.36
N ILE A 66 -0.96 -0.83 2.56
CA ILE A 66 -1.13 -0.18 3.87
C ILE A 66 -2.46 0.56 3.91
N HIS A 67 -3.20 0.42 4.99
CA HIS A 67 -4.40 1.21 5.24
C HIS A 67 -4.04 2.65 5.58
N VAL A 68 -4.83 3.61 5.10
CA VAL A 68 -4.54 5.04 5.31
C VAL A 68 -4.49 5.43 6.79
N GLU A 69 -5.31 4.84 7.64
CA GLU A 69 -5.31 5.12 9.08
C GLU A 69 -4.03 4.65 9.78
N ASP A 70 -3.44 3.53 9.34
CA ASP A 70 -2.15 3.07 9.85
C ASP A 70 -0.99 3.98 9.41
N ILE A 71 -1.11 4.63 8.26
CA ILE A 71 -0.17 5.69 7.86
C ILE A 71 -0.29 6.87 8.84
N VAL A 72 -1.51 7.31 9.12
CA VAL A 72 -1.78 8.40 10.08
C VAL A 72 -1.22 8.05 11.46
N LEU A 73 -1.47 6.82 11.95
CA LEU A 73 -0.92 6.34 13.22
C LEU A 73 0.61 6.45 13.24
N ALA A 74 1.29 5.94 12.20
CA ALA A 74 2.75 5.97 12.13
C ALA A 74 3.30 7.42 12.13
N ILE A 75 2.66 8.32 11.41
CA ILE A 75 3.05 9.74 11.37
C ILE A 75 2.85 10.40 12.74
N LEU A 76 1.69 10.23 13.37
CA LEU A 76 1.39 10.85 14.66
C LEU A 76 2.35 10.39 15.76
N VAL A 77 2.65 9.08 15.81
CA VAL A 77 3.61 8.54 16.79
C VAL A 77 5.02 9.04 16.53
N ALA A 78 5.45 9.14 15.28
CA ALA A 78 6.76 9.69 14.95
C ALA A 78 6.88 11.18 15.28
N MET A 79 5.80 11.96 15.12
CA MET A 79 5.78 13.39 15.51
C MET A 79 5.86 13.58 17.02
N GLN A 80 5.25 12.67 17.80
CA GLN A 80 5.33 12.71 19.27
C GLN A 80 6.71 12.30 19.81
N ASN A 81 7.46 11.52 19.04
CA ASN A 81 8.76 10.98 19.43
C ASN A 81 9.80 11.24 18.32
N PRO A 82 10.17 12.49 18.03
CA PRO A 82 11.07 12.81 16.94
C PRO A 82 12.45 12.18 17.15
N LYS A 83 12.96 11.51 16.14
CA LYS A 83 14.32 10.93 16.16
C LYS A 83 15.33 11.99 15.74
N VAL A 84 16.48 11.98 16.38
CA VAL A 84 17.61 12.83 15.96
C VAL A 84 18.18 12.31 14.64
N GLY A 85 18.54 13.24 13.74
CA GLY A 85 19.10 12.92 12.44
C GLY A 85 18.05 12.44 11.42
N ILE A 86 18.47 11.61 10.49
CA ILE A 86 17.63 11.17 9.36
C ILE A 86 17.17 9.72 9.59
N THR A 87 15.87 9.53 9.59
CA THR A 87 15.26 8.20 9.77
C THR A 87 14.34 7.86 8.59
N ILE A 88 14.46 6.64 8.06
CA ILE A 88 13.60 6.16 6.97
C ILE A 88 12.82 4.93 7.46
N TYR A 89 11.50 4.96 7.29
CA TYR A 89 10.59 3.85 7.58
C TYR A 89 9.90 3.37 6.31
N ASN A 90 9.88 2.06 6.10
CA ASN A 90 8.93 1.44 5.20
C ASN A 90 7.62 1.19 5.96
N VAL A 91 6.51 1.63 5.38
CA VAL A 91 5.17 1.48 5.98
C VAL A 91 4.33 0.59 5.09
N ALA A 92 4.05 -0.60 5.56
CA ALA A 92 3.26 -1.65 4.91
C ALA A 92 2.51 -2.45 5.96
N ASP A 93 1.46 -3.17 5.53
CA ASP A 93 0.81 -4.20 6.34
C ASP A 93 1.69 -5.46 6.46
N ASP A 94 1.22 -6.45 7.20
CA ASP A 94 1.96 -7.68 7.50
C ASP A 94 1.79 -8.76 6.42
N GLU A 95 0.85 -8.59 5.46
CA GLU A 95 0.49 -9.64 4.49
C GLU A 95 0.62 -9.16 3.03
N PRO A 96 1.83 -9.17 2.45
CA PRO A 96 1.96 -9.00 1.00
C PRO A 96 1.21 -10.11 0.27
N ALA A 97 0.30 -9.75 -0.63
CA ALA A 97 -0.55 -10.71 -1.32
C ALA A 97 -0.65 -10.43 -2.84
N PRO A 98 -0.87 -11.46 -3.67
CA PRO A 98 -1.20 -11.28 -5.07
C PRO A 98 -2.49 -10.45 -5.24
N SER A 99 -2.58 -9.69 -6.34
CA SER A 99 -3.75 -8.82 -6.58
C SER A 99 -5.04 -9.62 -6.65
N HIS A 100 -5.04 -10.73 -7.40
CA HIS A 100 -6.21 -11.58 -7.57
C HIS A 100 -6.72 -12.17 -6.24
N VAL A 101 -5.83 -12.51 -5.31
CA VAL A 101 -6.22 -13.05 -3.99
C VAL A 101 -6.99 -12.00 -3.19
N VAL A 102 -6.52 -10.74 -3.21
CA VAL A 102 -7.19 -9.63 -2.53
C VAL A 102 -8.52 -9.28 -3.21
N ASP A 103 -8.56 -9.32 -4.54
CA ASP A 103 -9.76 -9.06 -5.32
C ASP A 103 -10.85 -10.14 -5.04
N GLU A 104 -10.46 -11.41 -4.99
CA GLU A 104 -11.37 -12.52 -4.68
C GLU A 104 -11.87 -12.49 -3.23
N TYR A 105 -11.00 -12.12 -2.29
CA TYR A 105 -11.42 -11.89 -0.91
C TYR A 105 -12.45 -10.76 -0.82
N ALA A 106 -12.23 -9.64 -1.50
CA ALA A 106 -13.18 -8.53 -1.54
C ALA A 106 -14.52 -8.95 -2.21
N ALA A 107 -14.48 -9.76 -3.27
CA ALA A 107 -15.69 -10.29 -3.89
C ALA A 107 -16.48 -11.20 -2.93
N SER A 108 -15.79 -12.03 -2.14
CA SER A 108 -16.43 -12.87 -1.12
C SER A 108 -17.10 -12.04 -0.02
N LEU A 109 -16.46 -10.95 0.44
CA LEU A 109 -17.07 -10.03 1.40
C LEU A 109 -18.37 -9.40 0.86
N LEU A 110 -18.40 -9.06 -0.43
CA LEU A 110 -19.58 -8.52 -1.12
C LEU A 110 -20.60 -9.61 -1.52
N GLN A 111 -20.38 -10.87 -1.15
CA GLN A 111 -21.21 -12.03 -1.52
C GLN A 111 -21.40 -12.13 -3.05
N ARG A 112 -20.39 -11.76 -3.82
CA ARG A 112 -20.40 -11.83 -5.28
C ARG A 112 -19.88 -13.17 -5.81
N PRO A 113 -20.29 -13.57 -7.03
CA PRO A 113 -19.72 -14.74 -7.68
C PRO A 113 -18.22 -14.57 -7.92
N PRO A 114 -17.48 -15.67 -8.16
CA PRO A 114 -16.06 -15.63 -8.49
C PRO A 114 -15.76 -14.66 -9.63
N LEU A 115 -14.67 -13.92 -9.51
CA LEU A 115 -14.26 -12.95 -10.53
C LEU A 115 -13.73 -13.66 -11.79
N LYS A 116 -13.90 -13.00 -12.94
CA LYS A 116 -13.26 -13.44 -14.18
C LYS A 116 -11.75 -13.26 -14.05
N ARG A 117 -11.00 -14.37 -14.08
CA ARG A 117 -9.53 -14.35 -14.07
C ARG A 117 -9.00 -14.09 -15.47
N ILE A 118 -8.11 -13.10 -15.60
CA ILE A 118 -7.43 -12.77 -16.85
C ILE A 118 -5.93 -12.97 -16.61
N ALA A 119 -5.30 -13.84 -17.40
CA ALA A 119 -3.86 -14.01 -17.33
C ALA A 119 -3.14 -12.70 -17.72
N TYR A 120 -2.04 -12.39 -17.07
CA TYR A 120 -1.34 -11.11 -17.24
C TYR A 120 -0.92 -10.85 -18.70
N ASP A 121 -0.48 -11.86 -19.42
CA ASP A 121 -0.07 -11.81 -20.82
C ASP A 121 -1.24 -11.58 -21.80
N MET A 122 -2.46 -11.89 -21.37
CA MET A 122 -3.70 -11.68 -22.13
C MET A 122 -4.42 -10.38 -21.75
N ALA A 123 -3.95 -9.68 -20.72
CA ALA A 123 -4.61 -8.49 -20.20
C ALA A 123 -4.23 -7.22 -20.98
N VAL A 124 -5.23 -6.45 -21.39
CA VAL A 124 -5.00 -5.12 -21.96
C VAL A 124 -4.80 -4.13 -20.82
N LEU A 125 -3.54 -3.77 -20.55
CA LEU A 125 -3.14 -2.92 -19.44
C LEU A 125 -2.79 -1.52 -19.90
N SER A 126 -3.24 -0.52 -19.13
CA SER A 126 -2.73 0.86 -19.27
C SER A 126 -1.23 0.91 -18.94
N PRO A 127 -0.47 1.91 -19.44
CA PRO A 127 0.94 2.07 -19.11
C PRO A 127 1.22 2.09 -17.59
N LYS A 128 0.33 2.74 -16.84
CA LYS A 128 0.41 2.80 -15.37
C LYS A 128 0.21 1.41 -14.72
N ALA A 129 -0.69 0.60 -15.25
CA ALA A 129 -0.90 -0.75 -14.77
C ALA A 129 0.28 -1.67 -15.14
N GLN A 130 0.86 -1.52 -16.33
CA GLN A 130 2.07 -2.25 -16.73
C GLN A 130 3.24 -1.92 -15.78
N GLU A 131 3.47 -0.64 -15.48
CA GLU A 131 4.49 -0.21 -14.50
C GLU A 131 4.21 -0.81 -13.12
N PHE A 132 2.96 -0.84 -12.66
CA PHE A 132 2.57 -1.45 -11.39
C PHE A 132 2.92 -2.94 -11.34
N TYR A 133 2.68 -3.70 -12.41
CA TYR A 133 3.00 -5.13 -12.49
C TYR A 133 4.47 -5.42 -12.84
N SER A 134 5.28 -4.42 -13.21
CA SER A 134 6.71 -4.62 -13.47
C SER A 134 7.55 -4.80 -12.20
N HIS A 135 7.00 -4.41 -11.05
CA HIS A 135 7.70 -4.47 -9.76
C HIS A 135 7.08 -5.53 -8.87
N ASN A 136 7.91 -6.42 -8.33
CA ASN A 136 7.51 -7.45 -7.38
C ASN A 136 8.26 -7.21 -6.06
N LYS A 137 7.57 -6.65 -5.07
CA LYS A 137 8.18 -6.25 -3.80
C LYS A 137 7.36 -6.74 -2.61
N ARG A 138 8.05 -7.42 -1.69
CA ARG A 138 7.52 -7.69 -0.35
C ARG A 138 8.24 -6.76 0.61
N VAL A 139 7.53 -5.78 1.13
CA VAL A 139 8.09 -4.71 1.97
C VAL A 139 8.00 -5.12 3.43
N SER A 140 9.12 -5.07 4.15
CA SER A 140 9.14 -5.30 5.60
C SER A 140 8.81 -4.02 6.35
N ASN A 141 7.88 -4.11 7.31
CA ASN A 141 7.49 -3.04 8.23
C ASN A 141 8.11 -3.22 9.64
N ALA A 142 9.01 -4.20 9.82
CA ALA A 142 9.55 -4.54 11.13
C ALA A 142 10.22 -3.35 11.83
N LYS A 143 10.92 -2.47 11.08
CA LYS A 143 11.60 -1.31 11.64
C LYS A 143 10.59 -0.30 12.21
N VAL A 144 9.56 0.08 11.45
CA VAL A 144 8.57 1.06 11.90
C VAL A 144 7.80 0.55 13.11
N LYS A 145 7.38 -0.72 13.12
CA LYS A 145 6.70 -1.34 14.27
C LYS A 145 7.57 -1.35 15.51
N LYS A 146 8.84 -1.75 15.38
CA LYS A 146 9.78 -1.84 16.51
C LYS A 146 10.17 -0.46 17.05
N GLU A 147 10.58 0.46 16.18
CA GLU A 147 11.15 1.72 16.63
C GLU A 147 10.11 2.76 17.07
N LEU A 148 8.91 2.73 16.49
CA LEU A 148 7.79 3.56 16.92
C LEU A 148 6.89 2.85 17.96
N ASN A 149 7.16 1.59 18.27
CA ASN A 149 6.34 0.76 19.18
C ASN A 149 4.86 0.79 18.81
N ILE A 150 4.54 0.65 17.51
CA ILE A 150 3.18 0.66 17.01
C ILE A 150 2.68 -0.75 16.68
N GLN A 151 1.40 -0.96 16.89
CA GLN A 151 0.65 -2.09 16.34
C GLN A 151 -0.31 -1.54 15.29
N LEU A 152 -0.33 -2.16 14.12
CA LEU A 152 -1.24 -1.74 13.05
C LEU A 152 -2.69 -2.03 13.47
N THR A 153 -3.58 -1.10 13.20
CA THR A 153 -5.03 -1.28 13.36
C THR A 153 -5.56 -2.32 12.37
N TYR A 154 -4.98 -2.30 11.17
CA TYR A 154 -5.30 -3.25 10.09
C TYR A 154 -4.03 -4.01 9.69
N PRO A 155 -3.67 -5.06 10.45
CA PRO A 155 -2.43 -5.80 10.23
C PRO A 155 -2.39 -6.52 8.88
N THR A 156 -3.54 -6.83 8.28
CA THR A 156 -3.63 -7.35 6.91
C THR A 156 -4.72 -6.63 6.11
N TYR A 157 -4.74 -6.83 4.79
CA TYR A 157 -5.81 -6.32 3.94
C TYR A 157 -7.20 -6.88 4.32
N LYS A 158 -7.26 -8.01 5.05
CA LYS A 158 -8.52 -8.65 5.43
C LYS A 158 -9.27 -7.81 6.45
N GLU A 159 -8.60 -7.40 7.52
CA GLU A 159 -9.18 -6.53 8.54
C GLU A 159 -9.55 -5.17 7.94
N GLY A 160 -8.67 -4.59 7.13
CA GLY A 160 -8.92 -3.30 6.50
C GLY A 160 -10.13 -3.31 5.55
N LEU A 161 -10.25 -4.33 4.70
CA LEU A 161 -11.40 -4.46 3.79
C LEU A 161 -12.70 -4.78 4.54
N ALA A 162 -12.66 -5.63 5.58
CA ALA A 162 -13.82 -5.89 6.41
C ALA A 162 -14.31 -4.62 7.11
N HIS A 163 -13.40 -3.81 7.65
CA HIS A 163 -13.73 -2.51 8.24
C HIS A 163 -14.40 -1.57 7.22
N LEU A 164 -13.80 -1.42 6.04
CA LEU A 164 -14.35 -0.56 4.97
C LEU A 164 -15.73 -1.01 4.51
N LEU A 165 -15.97 -2.33 4.43
CA LEU A 165 -17.28 -2.87 4.06
C LEU A 165 -18.38 -2.40 5.02
N HIS A 166 -18.10 -2.43 6.32
CA HIS A 166 -19.09 -2.05 7.35
C HIS A 166 -19.30 -0.54 7.44
N ASN A 167 -18.22 0.26 7.31
CA ASN A 167 -18.27 1.68 7.60
C ASN A 167 -18.63 2.56 6.40
N GLU A 168 -18.39 2.11 5.17
CA GLU A 168 -18.75 2.86 3.96
C GLU A 168 -20.12 2.51 3.37
N GLY A 169 -20.93 1.71 4.08
CA GLY A 169 -22.28 1.39 3.65
C GLY A 169 -22.38 0.54 2.38
N TYR A 170 -21.34 -0.18 2.03
CA TYR A 170 -21.33 -1.06 0.84
C TYR A 170 -22.32 -2.24 0.92
N LEU A 171 -22.89 -2.50 2.09
CA LEU A 171 -23.89 -3.56 2.30
C LEU A 171 -25.33 -3.11 1.96
N CYS A 172 -25.55 -1.83 1.68
CA CYS A 172 -26.89 -1.25 1.47
C CYS A 172 -27.23 -0.99 -0.02
N GLN A 173 -26.49 -1.59 -0.95
CA GLN A 173 -26.74 -1.43 -2.40
C GLN A 173 -27.12 -2.72 -3.07
#